data_3a4a86bedc2a3dd81f560f5c579e472d
#
_entry.id   3a4a86bedc2a3dd81f560f5c579e472d
#
_cell.length_a   1.000
_cell.length_b   1.000
_cell.length_c   1.000
_cell.angle_alpha   90.00
_cell.angle_beta   90.00
_cell.angle_gamma   90.00
#
_symmetry.space_group_name_H-M   'P 1'
#
loop_
_entity.id
_entity.type
_entity.pdbx_description
1 polymer ?
#
loop_
_entity_poly.entity_id
_entity_poly.type
_entity_poly.pdbx_seq_one_letter_code
_entity_poly.pdbx_strand_id
1 'polypeptide(L)'
;MGKRVLPILLAVESTVLVLVILIGYLLYVGEYREKELFREKSPDGSYGIRISEVGVPDFPFGRDHLKITLYEAIPDGEKPRAYYRASFTADVATDGAPAAYKVEWLEGGVQIALIGQEQPTAYYILPFKTLDD
;
A
#
# COMPACT_ATOMS: atom_id res chain seq x y z
N MET A 1 13.36 -11.13 51.89
CA MET A 1 12.34 -11.03 50.82
C MET A 1 12.74 -10.14 49.65
N GLY A 2 13.49 -9.06 49.85
CA GLY A 2 13.86 -8.15 48.78
C GLY A 2 14.72 -8.72 47.65
N LYS A 3 15.52 -9.76 47.93
CA LYS A 3 16.43 -10.32 46.90
C LYS A 3 15.78 -11.17 45.82
N ARG A 4 14.55 -11.66 46.04
CA ARG A 4 13.81 -12.48 45.06
C ARG A 4 12.78 -11.69 44.29
N VAL A 5 12.36 -10.54 44.79
CA VAL A 5 11.32 -9.72 44.17
C VAL A 5 11.88 -8.92 43.01
N LEU A 6 13.09 -8.37 43.11
CA LEU A 6 13.69 -7.55 42.07
C LEU A 6 13.88 -8.30 40.74
N PRO A 7 14.48 -9.51 40.69
CA PRO A 7 14.60 -10.25 39.44
C PRO A 7 13.23 -10.65 38.84
N ILE A 8 12.22 -10.91 39.68
CA ILE A 8 10.88 -11.22 39.22
C ILE A 8 10.24 -9.98 38.58
N LEU A 9 10.38 -8.80 39.20
CA LEU A 9 9.91 -7.53 38.67
C LEU A 9 10.57 -7.20 37.34
N LEU A 10 11.89 -7.39 37.24
CA LEU A 10 12.63 -7.15 36.00
C LEU A 10 12.18 -8.11 34.88
N ALA A 11 11.92 -9.38 35.21
CA ALA A 11 11.42 -10.35 34.25
C ALA A 11 10.02 -9.98 33.75
N VAL A 12 9.13 -9.53 34.64
CA VAL A 12 7.78 -9.08 34.26
C VAL A 12 7.87 -7.83 33.39
N GLU A 13 8.67 -6.83 33.73
CA GLU A 13 8.84 -5.63 32.90
C GLU A 13 9.39 -5.96 31.53
N SER A 14 10.38 -6.83 31.43
CA SER A 14 10.98 -7.25 30.18
C SER A 14 9.93 -7.96 29.29
N THR A 15 9.12 -8.83 29.89
CA THR A 15 8.05 -9.55 29.17
C THR A 15 7.00 -8.58 28.66
N VAL A 16 6.56 -7.63 29.49
CA VAL A 16 5.57 -6.62 29.09
C VAL A 16 6.14 -5.76 27.95
N LEU A 17 7.38 -5.34 28.04
CA LEU A 17 8.02 -4.53 26.99
C LEU A 17 8.08 -5.28 25.67
N VAL A 18 8.47 -6.54 25.67
CA VAL A 18 8.52 -7.39 24.47
C VAL A 18 7.12 -7.53 23.86
N LEU A 19 6.10 -7.76 24.70
CA LEU A 19 4.72 -7.86 24.22
C LEU A 19 4.23 -6.55 23.59
N VAL A 20 4.53 -5.40 24.20
CA VAL A 20 4.16 -4.10 23.65
C VAL A 20 4.82 -3.86 22.29
N ILE A 21 6.11 -4.17 22.16
CA ILE A 21 6.83 -4.04 20.90
C ILE A 21 6.24 -4.97 19.85
N LEU A 22 5.96 -6.20 20.21
CA LEU A 22 5.37 -7.19 19.29
C LEU A 22 3.98 -6.76 18.82
N ILE A 23 3.12 -6.32 19.72
CA ILE A 23 1.78 -5.82 19.37
C ILE A 23 1.87 -4.59 18.47
N GLY A 24 2.75 -3.65 18.80
CA GLY A 24 2.98 -2.48 17.97
C GLY A 24 3.45 -2.83 16.56
N TYR A 25 4.35 -3.79 16.44
CA TYR A 25 4.84 -4.30 15.16
C TYR A 25 3.71 -4.96 14.36
N LEU A 26 2.91 -5.81 14.99
CA LEU A 26 1.79 -6.47 14.32
C LEU A 26 0.73 -5.49 13.84
N LEU A 27 0.43 -4.46 14.64
CA LEU A 27 -0.49 -3.40 14.23
C LEU A 27 0.06 -2.60 13.06
N TYR A 28 1.34 -2.29 13.08
CA TYR A 28 2.01 -1.60 11.96
C TYR A 28 1.93 -2.41 10.66
N VAL A 29 2.28 -3.70 10.73
CA VAL A 29 2.21 -4.59 9.56
C VAL A 29 0.78 -4.71 9.05
N GLY A 30 -0.21 -4.77 9.97
CA GLY A 30 -1.61 -4.89 9.62
C GLY A 30 -2.21 -3.67 8.95
N GLU A 31 -1.72 -2.45 9.25
CA GLU A 31 -2.34 -1.21 8.77
C GLU A 31 -1.50 -0.42 7.78
N TYR A 32 -0.18 -0.49 7.88
CA TYR A 32 0.70 0.44 7.18
C TYR A 32 1.69 -0.20 6.22
N ARG A 33 1.92 -1.49 6.33
CA ARG A 33 2.89 -2.15 5.47
C ARG A 33 2.42 -2.11 4.02
N GLU A 34 3.26 -1.58 3.14
CA GLU A 34 2.99 -1.54 1.71
C GLU A 34 3.67 -2.72 1.01
N LYS A 35 2.88 -3.40 0.16
CA LYS A 35 3.39 -4.45 -0.71
C LYS A 35 3.11 -4.05 -2.15
N GLU A 36 4.13 -3.91 -2.95
CA GLU A 36 3.99 -3.57 -4.35
C GLU A 36 3.35 -4.73 -5.12
N LEU A 37 2.23 -4.45 -5.79
CA LEU A 37 1.50 -5.44 -6.60
C LEU A 37 1.73 -5.24 -8.09
N PHE A 38 1.91 -3.99 -8.53
CA PHE A 38 1.99 -3.66 -9.93
C PHE A 38 2.82 -2.39 -10.12
N ARG A 39 3.60 -2.35 -11.21
CA ARG A 39 4.38 -1.18 -11.58
C ARG A 39 4.46 -1.08 -13.11
N GLU A 40 4.25 0.11 -13.64
CA GLU A 40 4.38 0.38 -15.07
C GLU A 40 4.98 1.75 -15.27
N LYS A 41 5.82 1.89 -16.30
CA LYS A 41 6.39 3.17 -16.70
C LYS A 41 5.63 3.72 -17.88
N SER A 42 5.59 5.07 -18.00
CA SER A 42 5.06 5.72 -19.18
C SER A 42 5.89 5.38 -20.42
N PRO A 43 5.30 5.50 -21.62
CA PRO A 43 6.02 5.20 -22.87
C PRO A 43 7.31 5.98 -23.05
N ASP A 44 7.37 7.24 -22.57
CA ASP A 44 8.57 8.08 -22.65
C ASP A 44 9.51 7.90 -21.45
N GLY A 45 9.12 7.13 -20.43
CA GLY A 45 9.92 6.88 -19.24
C GLY A 45 9.94 8.02 -18.21
N SER A 46 9.21 9.12 -18.44
CA SER A 46 9.23 10.29 -17.54
C SER A 46 8.42 10.06 -16.27
N TYR A 47 7.40 9.24 -16.35
CA TYR A 47 6.50 8.95 -15.23
C TYR A 47 6.31 7.46 -15.06
N GLY A 48 5.82 7.09 -13.91
CA GLY A 48 5.46 5.70 -13.63
C GLY A 48 4.31 5.62 -12.66
N ILE A 49 3.67 4.46 -12.65
CA ILE A 49 2.58 4.15 -11.73
C ILE A 49 2.97 2.93 -10.90
N ARG A 50 2.61 2.98 -9.63
CA ARG A 50 2.80 1.86 -8.72
C ARG A 50 1.51 1.62 -7.96
N ILE A 51 1.05 0.39 -7.94
CA ILE A 51 -0.10 -0.03 -7.14
C ILE A 51 0.41 -0.92 -6.02
N SER A 52 0.14 -0.53 -4.79
CA SER A 52 0.58 -1.23 -3.58
C SER A 52 -0.62 -1.62 -2.73
N GLU A 53 -0.52 -2.75 -2.07
CA GLU A 53 -1.44 -3.14 -1.02
C GLU A 53 -0.94 -2.54 0.29
N VAL A 54 -1.81 -1.84 1.01
CA VAL A 54 -1.49 -1.23 2.30
C VAL A 54 -2.11 -2.06 3.42
N GLY A 55 -1.26 -2.59 4.30
CA GLY A 55 -1.72 -3.43 5.39
C GLY A 55 -2.17 -4.80 4.94
N VAL A 56 -3.19 -5.31 5.57
CA VAL A 56 -3.81 -6.60 5.26
C VAL A 56 -5.29 -6.41 4.92
N PRO A 57 -5.89 -7.30 4.12
CA PRO A 57 -7.31 -7.24 3.84
C PRO A 57 -8.14 -7.29 5.12
N ASP A 58 -9.32 -6.66 5.10
CA ASP A 58 -10.25 -6.72 6.21
C ASP A 58 -10.69 -8.18 6.45
N PHE A 59 -10.64 -8.59 7.71
CA PHE A 59 -10.99 -9.97 8.10
C PHE A 59 -12.51 -10.15 8.17
N PRO A 60 -13.07 -11.32 7.78
CA PRO A 60 -12.41 -12.49 7.17
C PRO A 60 -12.34 -12.47 5.64
N PHE A 61 -13.17 -11.70 4.95
CA PHE A 61 -13.25 -11.62 3.49
C PHE A 61 -13.44 -10.17 3.04
N GLY A 62 -12.72 -9.25 3.67
CA GLY A 62 -12.84 -7.83 3.42
C GLY A 62 -12.14 -7.36 2.17
N ARG A 63 -12.24 -6.04 1.97
CA ARG A 63 -11.64 -5.38 0.83
C ARG A 63 -10.14 -5.19 1.02
N ASP A 64 -9.39 -5.28 -0.06
CA ASP A 64 -8.00 -4.88 -0.08
C ASP A 64 -7.91 -3.36 -0.04
N HIS A 65 -6.94 -2.86 0.72
CA HIS A 65 -6.64 -1.45 0.75
C HIS A 65 -5.47 -1.19 -0.19
N LEU A 66 -5.74 -0.48 -1.27
CA LEU A 66 -4.76 -0.21 -2.31
C LEU A 66 -4.32 1.25 -2.27
N LYS A 67 -3.09 1.48 -2.65
CA LYS A 67 -2.53 2.81 -2.86
C LYS A 67 -1.97 2.88 -4.27
N ILE A 68 -2.51 3.79 -5.06
CA ILE A 68 -2.05 4.03 -6.42
C ILE A 68 -1.18 5.28 -6.38
N THR A 69 0.09 5.14 -6.72
CA THR A 69 1.05 6.24 -6.69
C THR A 69 1.55 6.56 -8.09
N LEU A 70 1.45 7.82 -8.47
CA LEU A 70 2.11 8.38 -9.64
C LEU A 70 3.44 8.98 -9.19
N TYR A 71 4.51 8.58 -9.82
CA TYR A 71 5.84 9.13 -9.54
C TYR A 71 6.50 9.64 -10.82
N GLU A 72 7.39 10.60 -10.65
CA GLU A 72 8.19 11.19 -11.72
C GLU A 72 9.60 10.61 -11.65
N ALA A 73 10.13 10.20 -12.79
CA ALA A 73 11.52 9.75 -12.88
C ALA A 73 12.46 10.96 -12.78
N ILE A 74 13.36 10.92 -11.81
CA ILE A 74 14.42 11.92 -11.63
C ILE A 74 15.77 11.23 -11.72
N PRO A 75 16.89 11.99 -11.95
CA PRO A 75 18.21 11.38 -12.10
C PRO A 75 18.63 10.50 -10.92
N ASP A 76 18.21 10.85 -9.70
CA ASP A 76 18.56 10.14 -8.48
C ASP A 76 17.51 9.10 -8.04
N GLY A 77 16.50 8.82 -8.86
CA GLY A 77 15.47 7.85 -8.51
C GLY A 77 14.07 8.24 -8.96
N GLU A 78 13.13 8.20 -8.04
CA GLU A 78 11.72 8.44 -8.30
C GLU A 78 11.16 9.42 -7.27
N LYS A 79 10.35 10.36 -7.73
CA LYS A 79 9.68 11.34 -6.87
C LYS A 79 8.17 11.13 -6.93
N PRO A 80 7.50 10.84 -5.80
CA PRO A 80 6.03 10.77 -5.78
C PRO A 80 5.42 12.11 -6.13
N ARG A 81 4.41 12.10 -7.01
CA ARG A 81 3.70 13.32 -7.45
C ARG A 81 2.27 13.35 -6.94
N ALA A 82 1.59 12.22 -6.97
CA ALA A 82 0.20 12.12 -6.54
C ALA A 82 -0.10 10.69 -6.11
N TYR A 83 -1.08 10.50 -5.25
CA TYR A 83 -1.55 9.17 -4.90
C TYR A 83 -3.04 9.18 -4.60
N TYR A 84 -3.68 8.02 -4.80
CA TYR A 84 -5.03 7.73 -4.36
C TYR A 84 -5.05 6.47 -3.52
N ARG A 85 -5.89 6.48 -2.49
CA ARG A 85 -6.20 5.27 -1.72
C ARG A 85 -7.55 4.73 -2.17
N ALA A 86 -7.60 3.44 -2.41
CA ALA A 86 -8.81 2.75 -2.84
C ALA A 86 -9.04 1.51 -2.00
N SER A 87 -10.31 1.25 -1.69
CA SER A 87 -10.72 -0.05 -1.14
C SER A 87 -11.32 -0.85 -2.28
N PHE A 88 -10.80 -2.03 -2.52
CA PHE A 88 -11.16 -2.82 -3.69
C PHE A 88 -11.21 -4.30 -3.35
N THR A 89 -12.29 -4.96 -3.77
CA THR A 89 -12.40 -6.40 -3.61
C THR A 89 -11.91 -7.07 -4.89
N ALA A 90 -10.70 -7.57 -4.84
CA ALA A 90 -10.10 -8.25 -5.97
C ALA A 90 -10.35 -9.75 -5.82
N ASP A 91 -11.29 -10.27 -6.58
CA ASP A 91 -11.60 -11.70 -6.55
C ASP A 91 -10.48 -12.57 -7.11
N VAL A 92 -9.51 -11.98 -7.76
CA VAL A 92 -8.49 -12.72 -8.51
C VAL A 92 -7.09 -12.21 -8.22
N ALA A 93 -6.96 -11.20 -7.41
CA ALA A 93 -5.67 -10.59 -7.14
C ALA A 93 -4.76 -11.47 -6.28
N THR A 94 -5.21 -12.64 -5.92
CA THR A 94 -4.41 -13.57 -5.15
C THR A 94 -3.04 -13.85 -5.77
N ASP A 95 -2.92 -13.75 -7.11
CA ASP A 95 -1.68 -14.06 -7.79
C ASP A 95 -1.13 -12.90 -8.63
N GLY A 96 -1.58 -11.68 -8.37
CA GLY A 96 -1.13 -10.53 -9.15
C GLY A 96 -1.49 -10.64 -10.62
N ALA A 97 -2.64 -11.21 -10.92
CA ALA A 97 -3.11 -11.37 -12.30
C ALA A 97 -3.15 -10.02 -13.00
N PRO A 98 -2.42 -9.85 -14.11
CA PRO A 98 -2.35 -8.54 -14.80
C PRO A 98 -3.69 -8.04 -15.32
N ALA A 99 -4.72 -8.89 -15.30
CA ALA A 99 -6.08 -8.54 -15.73
C ALA A 99 -6.84 -7.66 -14.72
N ALA A 100 -6.39 -7.56 -13.47
CA ALA A 100 -7.07 -6.76 -12.43
C ALA A 100 -6.79 -5.26 -12.57
N TYR A 101 -5.74 -4.87 -13.27
CA TYR A 101 -5.33 -3.48 -13.41
C TYR A 101 -5.13 -3.14 -14.86
N LYS A 102 -5.72 -2.03 -15.30
CA LYS A 102 -5.53 -1.53 -16.66
C LYS A 102 -5.07 -0.08 -16.59
N VAL A 103 -3.94 0.22 -17.20
CA VAL A 103 -3.33 1.54 -17.19
C VAL A 103 -3.40 2.13 -18.59
N GLU A 104 -3.92 3.36 -18.70
CA GLU A 104 -3.96 4.11 -19.93
C GLU A 104 -3.24 5.44 -19.74
N TRP A 105 -2.18 5.66 -20.50
CA TRP A 105 -1.40 6.90 -20.44
C TRP A 105 -2.04 7.94 -21.34
N LEU A 106 -2.39 9.07 -20.73
CA LEU A 106 -3.04 10.19 -21.40
C LEU A 106 -2.03 11.33 -21.58
N GLU A 107 -2.39 12.31 -22.40
CA GLU A 107 -1.51 13.47 -22.61
C GLU A 107 -1.20 14.24 -21.33
N GLY A 108 -2.17 14.45 -20.47
CA GLY A 108 -2.03 15.21 -19.24
C GLY A 108 -2.02 14.40 -17.96
N GLY A 109 -1.99 13.08 -18.04
CA GLY A 109 -2.07 12.24 -16.85
C GLY A 109 -2.12 10.76 -17.17
N VAL A 110 -2.56 9.98 -16.21
CA VAL A 110 -2.72 8.53 -16.35
C VAL A 110 -4.05 8.10 -15.78
N GLN A 111 -4.72 7.20 -16.46
CA GLN A 111 -5.97 6.59 -16.01
C GLN A 111 -5.70 5.14 -15.61
N ILE A 112 -6.13 4.77 -14.42
CA ILE A 112 -6.02 3.42 -13.91
C ILE A 112 -7.43 2.87 -13.70
N ALA A 113 -7.71 1.71 -14.29
CA ALA A 113 -8.95 0.98 -14.06
C ALA A 113 -8.69 -0.21 -13.14
N LEU A 114 -9.46 -0.30 -12.05
CA LEU A 114 -9.48 -1.45 -11.18
C LEU A 114 -10.68 -2.32 -11.54
N ILE A 115 -10.41 -3.52 -12.03
CA ILE A 115 -11.42 -4.43 -12.55
C ILE A 115 -11.69 -5.53 -11.53
N GLY A 116 -12.92 -5.62 -11.03
CA GLY A 116 -13.38 -6.68 -10.14
C GLY A 116 -14.51 -7.48 -10.77
N GLN A 117 -14.73 -8.72 -10.29
CA GLN A 117 -15.75 -9.59 -10.89
C GLN A 117 -17.18 -9.23 -10.50
N GLU A 118 -17.41 -8.83 -9.26
CA GLU A 118 -18.75 -8.58 -8.74
C GLU A 118 -19.02 -7.11 -8.43
N GLN A 119 -18.19 -6.22 -8.94
CA GLN A 119 -18.30 -4.79 -8.67
C GLN A 119 -18.02 -4.00 -9.95
N PRO A 120 -18.57 -2.78 -10.09
CA PRO A 120 -18.25 -1.92 -11.21
C PRO A 120 -16.75 -1.63 -11.29
N THR A 121 -16.22 -1.51 -12.49
CA THR A 121 -14.85 -1.08 -12.70
C THR A 121 -14.66 0.34 -12.15
N ALA A 122 -13.67 0.52 -11.30
CA ALA A 122 -13.34 1.82 -10.74
C ALA A 122 -12.24 2.48 -11.56
N TYR A 123 -12.42 3.75 -11.89
CA TYR A 123 -11.47 4.52 -12.68
C TYR A 123 -10.86 5.63 -11.82
N TYR A 124 -9.52 5.74 -11.88
CA TYR A 124 -8.77 6.78 -11.18
C TYR A 124 -7.90 7.52 -12.18
N ILE A 125 -7.96 8.85 -12.15
CA ILE A 125 -7.16 9.69 -13.03
C ILE A 125 -6.20 10.50 -12.18
N LEU A 126 -4.90 10.34 -12.43
CA LEU A 126 -3.86 11.10 -11.76
C LEU A 126 -3.22 12.05 -12.77
N PRO A 127 -3.37 13.37 -12.58
CA PRO A 127 -2.75 14.34 -13.45
C PRO A 127 -1.24 14.42 -13.22
N PHE A 128 -0.49 14.66 -14.28
CA PHE A 128 0.96 14.86 -14.16
C PHE A 128 1.31 16.16 -13.44
N LYS A 129 0.47 17.18 -13.59
CA LYS A 129 0.63 18.47 -12.93
C LYS A 129 -0.47 18.66 -11.90
N THR A 130 -0.07 19.04 -10.70
CA THR A 130 -1.01 19.43 -9.65
C THR A 130 -1.29 20.93 -9.72
N LEU A 131 -2.32 21.38 -9.02
CA LEU A 131 -2.68 22.80 -8.96
C LEU A 131 -1.57 23.68 -8.34
N ASP A 132 -0.66 23.05 -7.62
CA ASP A 132 0.45 23.73 -6.94
C ASP A 132 1.74 23.80 -7.77
N ASP A 133 1.73 23.29 -8.98
CA ASP A 133 2.88 23.32 -9.88
C ASP A 133 2.89 24.59 -10.74
#